data_0179036f886fa062236ee8c289786476
#
_entry.id   0179036f886fa062236ee8c289786476
#
_cell.length_a   1.000
_cell.length_b   1.000
_cell.length_c   1.000
_cell.angle_alpha   90.00
_cell.angle_beta   90.00
_cell.angle_gamma   90.00
#
_symmetry.space_group_name_H-M   'P 1'
#
loop_
_entity.id
_entity.type
_entity.pdbx_description
1 polymer ?
#
loop_
_entity_poly.entity_id
_entity_poly.type
_entity_poly.pdbx_seq_one_letter_code
_entity_poly.pdbx_strand_id
1 'polypeptide(L)'
;MSRGRRLAVTGLGAAVVAAALNAVVAAVARAAGVDLEVTGGEAIPVSGIAFVTVVLSVLGVLIAAALSRWSGSPVQWWLRTTVVLTAVSLVPPILAAADAATATTLVALHLLAAAVVVPAVARTLRTPA
;
A
#
# COMPACT_ATOMS: atom_id res chain seq x y z
N MET A 1 1.47 23.79 -11.30
CA MET A 1 1.96 23.00 -10.17
C MET A 1 3.12 22.12 -10.64
N SER A 2 4.23 22.11 -9.89
CA SER A 2 5.39 21.27 -10.23
C SER A 2 5.06 19.78 -10.17
N ARG A 3 5.85 18.96 -10.86
CA ARG A 3 5.70 17.49 -10.79
C ARG A 3 5.82 17.00 -9.35
N GLY A 4 6.80 17.50 -8.60
CA GLY A 4 7.00 17.10 -7.21
C GLY A 4 5.79 17.40 -6.34
N ARG A 5 5.18 18.55 -6.51
CA ARG A 5 3.98 18.92 -5.76
C ARG A 5 2.77 18.07 -6.15
N ARG A 6 2.59 17.83 -7.46
CA ARG A 6 1.52 16.92 -7.93
C ARG A 6 1.71 15.52 -7.37
N LEU A 7 2.94 15.03 -7.40
CA LEU A 7 3.28 13.72 -6.87
C LEU A 7 2.97 13.63 -5.38
N ALA A 8 3.37 14.63 -4.60
CA ALA A 8 3.08 14.68 -3.17
C ALA A 8 1.57 14.73 -2.89
N VAL A 9 0.83 15.61 -3.55
CA VAL A 9 -0.62 15.76 -3.37
C VAL A 9 -1.36 14.49 -3.77
N THR A 10 -1.09 13.97 -4.97
CA THR A 10 -1.75 12.76 -5.48
C THR A 10 -1.36 11.54 -4.66
N GLY A 11 -0.07 11.40 -4.35
CA GLY A 11 0.43 10.26 -3.58
C GLY A 11 -0.10 10.23 -2.16
N LEU A 12 -0.09 11.36 -1.47
CA LEU A 12 -0.65 11.46 -0.11
C LEU A 12 -2.17 11.28 -0.11
N GLY A 13 -2.87 11.83 -1.09
CA GLY A 13 -4.29 11.60 -1.28
C GLY A 13 -4.61 10.12 -1.49
N ALA A 14 -3.85 9.45 -2.35
CA ALA A 14 -3.98 8.02 -2.57
C ALA A 14 -3.67 7.21 -1.30
N ALA A 15 -2.67 7.62 -0.52
CA ALA A 15 -2.34 6.99 0.76
C ALA A 15 -3.52 7.05 1.74
N VAL A 16 -4.15 8.21 1.85
CA VAL A 16 -5.32 8.41 2.73
C VAL A 16 -6.50 7.54 2.25
N VAL A 17 -6.77 7.52 0.95
CA VAL A 17 -7.83 6.69 0.38
C VAL A 17 -7.54 5.21 0.61
N ALA A 18 -6.32 4.76 0.36
CA ALA A 18 -5.93 3.37 0.60
C ALA A 18 -6.07 2.98 2.08
N ALA A 19 -5.63 3.85 2.99
CA ALA A 19 -5.75 3.62 4.44
C ALA A 19 -7.21 3.52 4.88
N ALA A 20 -8.06 4.42 4.38
CA ALA A 20 -9.50 4.42 4.69
C ALA A 20 -10.18 3.16 4.17
N LEU A 21 -9.91 2.76 2.92
CA LEU A 21 -10.45 1.54 2.33
C LEU A 21 -9.98 0.29 3.09
N ASN A 22 -8.71 0.22 3.42
CA ASN A 22 -8.15 -0.89 4.18
C ASN A 22 -8.77 -0.97 5.59
N ALA A 23 -8.96 0.17 6.26
CA ALA A 23 -9.62 0.21 7.56
C ALA A 23 -11.06 -0.31 7.49
N VAL A 24 -11.82 0.10 6.48
CA VAL A 24 -13.20 -0.38 6.27
C VAL A 24 -13.22 -1.86 5.99
N VAL A 25 -12.39 -2.35 5.08
CA VAL A 25 -12.33 -3.78 4.74
C VAL A 25 -11.90 -4.61 5.95
N ALA A 26 -10.92 -4.15 6.71
CA ALA A 26 -10.49 -4.83 7.93
C ALA A 26 -11.60 -4.88 8.99
N ALA A 27 -12.34 -3.78 9.17
CA ALA A 27 -13.46 -3.73 10.10
C ALA A 27 -14.59 -4.68 9.67
N VAL A 28 -14.90 -4.74 8.38
CA VAL A 28 -15.89 -5.66 7.83
C VAL A 28 -15.44 -7.11 8.01
N ALA A 29 -14.18 -7.40 7.74
CA ALA A 29 -13.61 -8.75 7.93
C ALA A 29 -13.74 -9.18 9.39
N ARG A 30 -13.41 -8.30 10.34
CA ARG A 30 -13.61 -8.59 11.77
C ARG A 30 -15.06 -8.84 12.13
N ALA A 31 -15.97 -8.02 11.62
CA ALA A 31 -17.40 -8.22 11.84
C ALA A 31 -17.90 -9.55 11.25
N ALA A 32 -17.26 -10.02 10.19
CA ALA A 32 -17.56 -11.32 9.57
C ALA A 32 -16.87 -12.51 10.26
N GLY A 33 -16.10 -12.28 11.33
CA GLY A 33 -15.50 -13.34 12.13
C GLY A 33 -14.02 -13.63 11.84
N VAL A 34 -13.35 -12.79 11.04
CA VAL A 34 -11.90 -12.88 10.81
C VAL A 34 -11.18 -12.25 12.00
N ASP A 35 -10.34 -13.02 12.69
CA ASP A 35 -9.69 -12.56 13.93
C ASP A 35 -8.54 -11.58 13.67
N LEU A 36 -7.95 -11.58 12.51
CA LEU A 36 -6.76 -10.80 12.16
C LEU A 36 -5.60 -11.04 13.14
N GLU A 37 -5.47 -12.27 13.60
CA GLU A 37 -4.41 -12.65 14.52
C GLU A 37 -3.15 -13.08 13.78
N VAL A 38 -2.01 -12.70 14.33
CA VAL A 38 -0.71 -13.20 13.93
C VAL A 38 -0.28 -14.34 14.86
N THR A 39 0.73 -15.08 14.46
CA THR A 39 1.32 -16.14 15.26
C THR A 39 1.74 -15.59 16.63
N GLY A 40 1.26 -16.20 17.71
CA GLY A 40 1.44 -15.69 19.07
C GLY A 40 0.16 -15.16 19.71
N GLY A 41 -0.95 -15.10 18.95
CA GLY A 41 -2.27 -14.76 19.47
C GLY A 41 -2.58 -13.26 19.54
N GLU A 42 -1.73 -12.41 18.99
CA GLU A 42 -1.98 -10.97 18.93
C GLU A 42 -2.86 -10.64 17.73
N ALA A 43 -3.94 -9.88 17.95
CA ALA A 43 -4.77 -9.36 16.90
C ALA A 43 -4.21 -8.04 16.38
N ILE A 44 -4.18 -7.86 15.05
CA ILE A 44 -3.78 -6.61 14.43
C ILE A 44 -4.95 -5.62 14.55
N PRO A 45 -4.79 -4.46 15.20
CA PRO A 45 -5.86 -3.48 15.28
C PRO A 45 -6.10 -2.83 13.92
N VAL A 46 -7.35 -2.43 13.67
CA VAL A 46 -7.73 -1.71 12.43
C VAL A 46 -6.91 -0.43 12.27
N SER A 47 -6.68 0.30 13.36
CA SER A 47 -5.81 1.48 13.38
C SER A 47 -4.38 1.16 12.95
N GLY A 48 -3.85 0.01 13.34
CA GLY A 48 -2.53 -0.45 12.93
C GLY A 48 -2.45 -0.73 11.43
N ILE A 49 -3.50 -1.31 10.86
CA ILE A 49 -3.60 -1.55 9.42
C ILE A 49 -3.59 -0.22 8.66
N ALA A 50 -4.40 0.75 9.10
CA ALA A 50 -4.42 2.08 8.51
C ALA A 50 -3.06 2.77 8.61
N PHE A 51 -2.43 2.71 9.77
CA PHE A 51 -1.12 3.31 10.01
C PHE A 51 -0.05 2.73 9.09
N VAL A 52 0.06 1.41 9.01
CA VAL A 52 1.03 0.73 8.14
C VAL A 52 0.77 1.07 6.67
N THR A 53 -0.49 1.12 6.26
CA THR A 53 -0.86 1.51 4.89
C THR A 53 -0.35 2.91 4.55
N VAL A 54 -0.54 3.88 5.46
CA VAL A 54 -0.03 5.24 5.27
C VAL A 54 1.49 5.26 5.21
N VAL A 55 2.17 4.60 6.13
CA VAL A 55 3.64 4.57 6.18
C VAL A 55 4.23 3.98 4.90
N LEU A 56 3.74 2.83 4.47
CA LEU A 56 4.23 2.19 3.25
C LEU A 56 3.90 3.01 2.00
N SER A 57 2.74 3.65 1.97
CA SER A 57 2.35 4.53 0.86
C SER A 57 3.25 5.77 0.78
N VAL A 58 3.59 6.37 1.92
CA VAL A 58 4.52 7.50 1.99
C VAL A 58 5.91 7.08 1.51
N LEU A 59 6.39 5.92 1.92
CA LEU A 59 7.66 5.38 1.39
C LEU A 59 7.59 5.20 -0.13
N GLY A 60 6.47 4.72 -0.64
CA GLY A 60 6.25 4.62 -2.08
C GLY A 60 6.33 5.98 -2.77
N VAL A 61 5.71 7.00 -2.22
CA VAL A 61 5.77 8.37 -2.76
C VAL A 61 7.22 8.88 -2.79
N LEU A 62 7.99 8.61 -1.74
CA LEU A 62 9.41 8.99 -1.68
C LEU A 62 10.22 8.28 -2.76
N ILE A 63 9.98 7.00 -2.98
CA ILE A 63 10.62 6.24 -4.07
C ILE A 63 10.24 6.85 -5.43
N ALA A 64 8.98 7.15 -5.64
CA ALA A 64 8.50 7.77 -6.88
C ALA A 64 9.14 9.14 -7.11
N ALA A 65 9.28 9.94 -6.05
CA ALA A 65 9.94 11.24 -6.12
C ALA A 65 11.41 11.08 -6.54
N ALA A 66 12.11 10.11 -5.95
CA ALA A 66 13.50 9.81 -6.31
C ALA A 66 13.61 9.37 -7.77
N LEU A 67 12.73 8.49 -8.23
CA LEU A 67 12.71 8.02 -9.60
C LEU A 67 12.39 9.15 -10.59
N SER A 68 11.47 10.06 -10.24
CA SER A 68 11.12 11.20 -11.09
C SER A 68 12.29 12.15 -11.26
N ARG A 69 13.18 12.22 -10.26
CA ARG A 69 14.31 13.14 -10.24
C ARG A 69 15.55 12.56 -10.92
N TRP A 70 15.82 11.27 -10.71
CA TRP A 70 17.09 10.65 -11.09
C TRP A 70 16.98 9.57 -12.17
N SER A 71 15.77 9.18 -12.57
CA SER A 71 15.58 8.15 -13.60
C SER A 71 15.16 8.78 -14.93
N GLY A 72 15.69 8.25 -16.04
CA GLY A 72 15.23 8.57 -17.37
C GLY A 72 13.91 7.91 -17.76
N SER A 73 13.47 6.89 -17.00
CA SER A 73 12.25 6.11 -17.25
C SER A 73 11.49 5.90 -15.95
N PRO A 74 11.00 6.98 -15.29
CA PRO A 74 10.46 6.87 -13.94
C PRO A 74 9.22 5.97 -13.85
N VAL A 75 8.32 6.00 -14.83
CA VAL A 75 7.12 5.15 -14.83
C VAL A 75 7.49 3.66 -14.86
N GLN A 76 8.40 3.30 -15.76
CA GLN A 76 8.82 1.91 -15.94
C GLN A 76 9.50 1.38 -14.68
N TRP A 77 10.40 2.16 -14.09
CA TRP A 77 11.06 1.77 -12.86
C TRP A 77 10.10 1.77 -11.66
N TRP A 78 9.15 2.70 -11.63
CA TRP A 78 8.09 2.70 -10.62
C TRP A 78 7.30 1.40 -10.64
N LEU A 79 6.81 1.00 -11.83
CA LEU A 79 6.01 -0.21 -11.95
C LEU A 79 6.82 -1.47 -11.59
N ARG A 80 8.07 -1.57 -12.05
CA ARG A 80 8.95 -2.69 -11.70
C ARG A 80 9.22 -2.75 -10.19
N THR A 81 9.58 -1.62 -9.60
CA THR A 81 9.89 -1.54 -8.16
C THR A 81 8.68 -1.92 -7.32
N THR A 82 7.50 -1.38 -7.66
CA THR A 82 6.28 -1.66 -6.90
C THR A 82 5.81 -3.10 -7.05
N VAL A 83 5.95 -3.71 -8.21
CA VAL A 83 5.65 -5.13 -8.39
C VAL A 83 6.54 -5.99 -7.49
N VAL A 84 7.85 -5.75 -7.51
CA VAL A 84 8.80 -6.49 -6.67
C VAL A 84 8.54 -6.26 -5.19
N LEU A 85 8.39 -5.00 -4.76
CA LEU A 85 8.13 -4.68 -3.36
C LEU A 85 6.79 -5.23 -2.87
N THR A 86 5.75 -5.19 -3.70
CA THR A 86 4.46 -5.78 -3.38
C THR A 86 4.59 -7.29 -3.18
N ALA A 87 5.25 -7.98 -4.10
CA ALA A 87 5.47 -9.42 -4.01
C ALA A 87 6.26 -9.79 -2.74
N VAL A 88 7.34 -9.09 -2.46
CA VAL A 88 8.16 -9.34 -1.26
C VAL A 88 7.37 -9.04 0.01
N SER A 89 6.59 -7.96 0.03
CA SER A 89 5.82 -7.56 1.21
C SER A 89 4.58 -8.43 1.47
N LEU A 90 4.21 -9.33 0.56
CA LEU A 90 3.20 -10.36 0.83
C LEU A 90 3.73 -11.51 1.67
N VAL A 91 5.04 -11.68 1.77
CA VAL A 91 5.64 -12.80 2.51
C VAL A 91 5.32 -12.74 4.02
N PRO A 92 5.55 -11.61 4.74
CA PRO A 92 5.22 -11.55 6.16
C PRO A 92 3.75 -11.87 6.49
N PRO A 93 2.73 -11.31 5.80
CA PRO A 93 1.34 -11.66 6.05
C PRO A 93 1.04 -13.15 5.90
N ILE A 94 1.61 -13.79 4.88
CA ILE A 94 1.40 -15.21 4.63
C ILE A 94 2.03 -16.07 5.72
N LEU A 95 3.25 -15.72 6.16
CA LEU A 95 3.98 -16.50 7.15
C LEU A 95 3.53 -16.23 8.58
N ALA A 96 3.11 -15.00 8.89
CA ALA A 96 2.79 -14.58 10.25
C ALA A 96 1.32 -14.77 10.62
N ALA A 97 0.40 -14.86 9.67
CA ALA A 97 -1.02 -15.01 9.95
C ALA A 97 -1.31 -16.33 10.70
N ALA A 98 -2.16 -16.26 11.73
CA ALA A 98 -2.48 -17.41 12.54
C ALA A 98 -3.40 -18.41 11.82
N ASP A 99 -4.18 -17.96 10.85
CA ASP A 99 -5.09 -18.80 10.07
C ASP A 99 -5.21 -18.34 8.62
N ALA A 100 -5.83 -19.17 7.78
CA ALA A 100 -5.98 -18.90 6.35
C ALA A 100 -6.88 -17.69 6.07
N ALA A 101 -7.92 -17.48 6.87
CA ALA A 101 -8.82 -16.33 6.70
C ALA A 101 -8.09 -15.02 6.95
N THR A 102 -7.26 -14.96 7.99
CA THR A 102 -6.40 -13.80 8.28
C THR A 102 -5.38 -13.60 7.18
N ALA A 103 -4.69 -14.64 6.72
CA ALA A 103 -3.72 -14.55 5.63
C ALA A 103 -4.37 -13.99 4.35
N THR A 104 -5.51 -14.53 3.96
CA THR A 104 -6.26 -14.09 2.78
C THR A 104 -6.67 -12.62 2.91
N THR A 105 -7.17 -12.21 4.07
CA THR A 105 -7.57 -10.83 4.33
C THR A 105 -6.39 -9.89 4.24
N LEU A 106 -5.26 -10.21 4.86
CA LEU A 106 -4.06 -9.37 4.82
C LEU A 106 -3.50 -9.24 3.40
N VAL A 107 -3.50 -10.32 2.64
CA VAL A 107 -3.10 -10.28 1.22
C VAL A 107 -4.05 -9.38 0.42
N ALA A 108 -5.35 -9.51 0.62
CA ALA A 108 -6.35 -8.68 -0.05
C ALA A 108 -6.17 -7.19 0.29
N LEU A 109 -5.93 -6.86 1.55
CA LEU A 109 -5.65 -5.48 1.99
C LEU A 109 -4.39 -4.92 1.30
N HIS A 110 -3.36 -5.74 1.21
CA HIS A 110 -2.10 -5.36 0.57
C HIS A 110 -2.29 -5.05 -0.92
N LEU A 111 -2.99 -5.95 -1.62
CA LEU A 111 -3.28 -5.77 -3.03
C LEU A 111 -4.23 -4.59 -3.28
N LEU A 112 -5.19 -4.35 -2.39
CA LEU A 112 -6.09 -3.20 -2.47
C LEU A 112 -5.30 -1.89 -2.37
N ALA A 113 -4.40 -1.77 -1.40
CA ALA A 113 -3.55 -0.59 -1.24
C ALA A 113 -2.68 -0.37 -2.49
N ALA A 114 -2.07 -1.43 -3.02
CA ALA A 114 -1.28 -1.35 -4.23
C ALA A 114 -2.13 -0.91 -5.44
N ALA A 115 -3.35 -1.45 -5.57
CA ALA A 115 -4.27 -1.09 -6.65
C ALA A 115 -4.71 0.37 -6.61
N VAL A 116 -4.72 1.01 -5.45
CA VAL A 116 -5.03 2.44 -5.29
C VAL A 116 -3.80 3.31 -5.53
N VAL A 117 -2.70 3.01 -4.86
CA VAL A 117 -1.51 3.88 -4.83
C VAL A 117 -0.69 3.76 -6.11
N VAL A 118 -0.45 2.55 -6.61
CA VAL A 118 0.45 2.35 -7.75
C VAL A 118 -0.04 3.04 -9.02
N PRO A 119 -1.31 2.89 -9.45
CA PRO A 119 -1.81 3.60 -10.63
C PRO A 119 -1.87 5.11 -10.46
N ALA A 120 -2.26 5.60 -9.27
CA ALA A 120 -2.34 7.02 -8.99
C ALA A 120 -0.99 7.70 -9.16
N VAL A 121 0.05 7.12 -8.60
CA VAL A 121 1.43 7.61 -8.71
C VAL A 121 1.92 7.48 -10.15
N ALA A 122 1.67 6.36 -10.82
CA ALA A 122 2.08 6.16 -12.21
C ALA A 122 1.49 7.23 -13.14
N ARG A 123 0.24 7.61 -12.95
CA ARG A 123 -0.38 8.69 -13.73
C ARG A 123 0.34 10.01 -13.54
N THR A 124 0.71 10.34 -12.32
CA THR A 124 1.46 11.56 -12.01
C THR A 124 2.83 11.55 -12.68
N LEU A 125 3.52 10.40 -12.68
CA LEU A 125 4.83 10.26 -13.30
C LEU A 125 4.76 10.36 -14.83
N ARG A 126 3.63 10.01 -15.45
CA ARG A 126 3.42 10.15 -16.90
C ARG A 126 3.18 11.61 -17.33
N THR A 127 2.70 12.44 -16.44
CA THR A 127 2.40 13.84 -16.75
C THR A 127 3.70 14.63 -16.89
N PRO A 128 3.90 15.42 -17.96
CA PRO A 128 5.08 16.26 -18.11
C PRO A 128 5.27 17.23 -16.95
N ALA A 129 6.52 17.53 -16.67
CA ALA A 129 6.88 18.49 -15.61
C ALA A 129 6.46 19.92 -15.96
#